data_9a13b0ce9767da6830cff7c05eba3305
#
_entry.id   9a13b0ce9767da6830cff7c05eba3305
#
_cell.length_a   1.000
_cell.length_b   1.000
_cell.length_c   1.000
_cell.angle_alpha   90.00
_cell.angle_beta   90.00
_cell.angle_gamma   90.00
#
_symmetry.space_group_name_H-M   'P 1'
#
loop_
_entity.id
_entity.type
_entity.pdbx_description
1 polymer ?
#
loop_
_entity_poly.entity_id
_entity_poly.type
_entity_poly.pdbx_seq_one_letter_code
_entity_poly.pdbx_strand_id
1 'polypeptide(L)'
;MCVHVKARRRLLSGVVLCSLACPLLAQAQSAVLRVTGRIVPGSCVPELTGGGNVDFGDIPATTLPRTGYTDLGTRPTALKVQCPLPTTTAIRITDEHAGTQVDAARAVLGSTLATSQLFGLGRAEGAGVGAYTVRLTTPATVDGKAQPQTLVSPDGKQWATAQGTVYLDGSGAQAYAAGQRAAIARGKTMLYPLTVHAALNRADALPQDKVIGLAGQATLELVYP
;
A
#
# COMPACT_ATOMS: atom_id res chain seq x y z
N MET A 1 53.58 74.05 -17.79
CA MET A 1 54.84 74.65 -18.32
C MET A 1 54.77 74.52 -19.83
N CYS A 2 54.53 75.71 -20.48
CA CYS A 2 54.37 75.88 -21.92
C CYS A 2 55.68 75.69 -22.62
N VAL A 3 55.70 75.00 -23.75
CA VAL A 3 56.62 75.33 -24.78
C VAL A 3 55.90 75.29 -26.14
N HIS A 4 55.84 76.50 -26.69
CA HIS A 4 55.48 76.78 -28.09
C HIS A 4 56.65 76.48 -28.99
N VAL A 5 56.43 75.83 -30.13
CA VAL A 5 57.30 76.04 -31.33
C VAL A 5 56.41 76.15 -32.56
N LYS A 6 56.71 77.21 -33.30
CA LYS A 6 55.98 77.73 -34.47
C LYS A 6 56.28 76.94 -35.76
N ALA A 7 55.29 76.83 -36.57
CA ALA A 7 55.13 77.04 -38.00
C ALA A 7 56.16 76.43 -39.01
N ARG A 8 55.66 75.73 -40.03
CA ARG A 8 55.75 76.13 -41.43
C ARG A 8 54.76 75.43 -42.32
N ARG A 9 54.09 76.28 -43.12
CA ARG A 9 53.20 75.94 -44.21
C ARG A 9 53.86 75.08 -45.23
N ARG A 10 53.24 74.03 -45.75
CA ARG A 10 53.20 73.67 -47.15
C ARG A 10 51.87 73.04 -47.51
N LEU A 11 51.22 73.64 -48.51
CA LEU A 11 50.07 73.12 -49.20
C LEU A 11 50.49 71.86 -49.98
N LEU A 12 49.71 70.82 -49.92
CA LEU A 12 49.49 69.88 -51.02
C LEU A 12 48.18 69.12 -50.83
N SER A 13 47.45 69.21 -51.89
CA SER A 13 46.20 68.56 -52.25
C SER A 13 45.93 67.16 -51.71
N GLY A 14 44.67 66.92 -51.36
CA GLY A 14 44.01 65.82 -51.99
C GLY A 14 43.79 64.54 -51.17
N VAL A 15 42.64 64.16 -51.21
CA VAL A 15 42.04 62.86 -50.90
C VAL A 15 41.37 62.77 -49.52
N VAL A 16 40.12 63.17 -49.52
CA VAL A 16 39.19 62.84 -48.50
C VAL A 16 38.90 61.34 -48.64
N LEU A 17 39.56 60.52 -47.85
CA LEU A 17 39.12 59.13 -47.60
C LEU A 17 38.03 59.16 -46.56
N CYS A 18 36.81 59.10 -47.03
CA CYS A 18 35.60 58.89 -46.18
C CYS A 18 35.64 57.44 -45.68
N SER A 19 36.29 57.19 -44.54
CA SER A 19 36.20 55.91 -43.82
C SER A 19 34.78 55.74 -43.26
N LEU A 20 33.95 55.00 -43.97
CA LEU A 20 32.69 54.47 -43.43
C LEU A 20 33.03 53.60 -42.20
N ALA A 21 32.93 54.18 -41.03
CA ALA A 21 32.86 53.41 -39.79
C ALA A 21 31.52 52.65 -39.78
N CYS A 22 31.56 51.39 -40.23
CA CYS A 22 30.47 50.47 -40.09
C CYS A 22 30.31 50.15 -38.60
N PRO A 23 29.22 50.47 -37.92
CA PRO A 23 29.04 50.05 -36.54
C PRO A 23 28.87 48.54 -36.57
N LEU A 24 29.82 47.80 -36.05
CA LEU A 24 29.69 46.39 -35.74
C LEU A 24 28.55 46.26 -34.72
N LEU A 25 27.37 45.95 -35.20
CA LEU A 25 26.25 45.54 -34.37
C LEU A 25 26.68 44.27 -33.63
N ALA A 26 27.10 44.39 -32.37
CA ALA A 26 27.32 43.30 -31.49
C ALA A 26 26.01 42.57 -31.28
N GLN A 27 25.80 41.47 -31.98
CA GLN A 27 24.63 40.61 -31.73
C GLN A 27 24.83 39.91 -30.39
N ALA A 28 24.04 40.29 -29.41
CA ALA A 28 24.01 39.57 -28.15
C ALA A 28 23.42 38.16 -28.42
N GLN A 29 24.27 37.15 -28.27
CA GLN A 29 23.86 35.77 -28.34
C GLN A 29 23.23 35.38 -26.98
N SER A 30 21.97 34.98 -26.99
CA SER A 30 21.29 34.50 -25.80
C SER A 30 21.12 32.99 -25.84
N ALA A 31 21.35 32.30 -24.73
CA ALA A 31 21.03 30.90 -24.52
C ALA A 31 19.90 30.79 -23.52
N VAL A 32 18.91 29.96 -23.82
CA VAL A 32 17.75 29.72 -22.94
C VAL A 32 17.98 28.42 -22.18
N LEU A 33 18.15 28.52 -20.87
CA LEU A 33 18.09 27.37 -19.96
C LEU A 33 16.63 27.11 -19.59
N ARG A 34 16.14 25.91 -19.92
CA ARG A 34 14.79 25.49 -19.56
C ARG A 34 14.88 24.45 -18.46
N VAL A 35 14.32 24.74 -17.29
CA VAL A 35 14.17 23.82 -16.19
C VAL A 35 12.77 23.24 -16.26
N THR A 36 12.66 21.92 -16.40
CA THR A 36 11.36 21.23 -16.46
C THR A 36 11.33 20.14 -15.39
N GLY A 37 10.14 19.90 -14.86
CA GLY A 37 9.88 18.87 -13.87
C GLY A 37 8.40 18.79 -13.59
N ARG A 38 7.98 17.74 -12.92
CA ARG A 38 6.60 17.61 -12.45
C ARG A 38 6.60 16.98 -11.06
N ILE A 39 5.73 17.48 -10.22
CA ILE A 39 5.43 16.88 -8.92
C ILE A 39 4.32 15.88 -9.18
N VAL A 40 4.57 14.61 -8.84
CA VAL A 40 3.57 13.55 -8.91
C VAL A 40 3.13 13.20 -7.49
N PRO A 41 1.82 12.96 -7.24
CA PRO A 41 1.36 12.45 -5.95
C PRO A 41 2.07 11.13 -5.64
N GLY A 42 2.60 10.99 -4.43
CA GLY A 42 3.33 9.81 -3.97
C GLY A 42 2.40 8.67 -3.48
N SER A 43 1.08 8.79 -3.67
CA SER A 43 0.13 7.79 -3.19
C SER A 43 0.27 6.47 -3.93
N CYS A 44 0.35 5.39 -3.17
CA CYS A 44 0.32 4.03 -3.70
C CYS A 44 -1.13 3.57 -3.90
N VAL A 45 -1.32 2.61 -4.80
CA VAL A 45 -2.63 2.02 -5.09
C VAL A 45 -2.63 0.57 -4.59
N PRO A 46 -3.48 0.22 -3.61
CA PRO A 46 -3.69 -1.15 -3.20
C PRO A 46 -4.71 -1.83 -4.13
N GLU A 47 -4.48 -3.11 -4.41
CA GLU A 47 -5.36 -3.95 -5.21
C GLU A 47 -5.36 -5.37 -4.65
N LEU A 48 -6.54 -5.92 -4.37
CA LEU A 48 -6.70 -7.31 -3.97
C LEU A 48 -6.92 -8.20 -5.19
N THR A 49 -6.31 -9.37 -5.19
CA THR A 49 -6.54 -10.40 -6.22
C THR A 49 -8.04 -10.73 -6.31
N GLY A 50 -8.56 -10.84 -7.53
CA GLY A 50 -9.98 -11.11 -7.76
C GLY A 50 -10.92 -10.00 -7.28
N GLY A 51 -10.42 -8.76 -7.19
CA GLY A 51 -11.21 -7.62 -6.67
C GLY A 51 -11.55 -7.74 -5.19
N GLY A 52 -10.85 -8.61 -4.44
CA GLY A 52 -11.09 -8.82 -3.01
C GLY A 52 -12.20 -9.82 -2.68
N ASN A 53 -12.80 -10.46 -3.67
CA ASN A 53 -13.80 -11.49 -3.41
C ASN A 53 -13.14 -12.83 -3.04
N VAL A 54 -13.51 -13.36 -1.88
CA VAL A 54 -13.10 -14.68 -1.37
C VAL A 54 -14.34 -15.52 -1.21
N ASP A 55 -14.61 -16.36 -2.20
CA ASP A 55 -15.82 -17.15 -2.28
C ASP A 55 -15.59 -18.58 -1.70
N PHE A 56 -16.47 -18.98 -0.80
CA PHE A 56 -16.53 -20.33 -0.24
C PHE A 56 -17.57 -21.23 -0.93
N GLY A 57 -18.34 -20.66 -1.88
CA GLY A 57 -19.38 -21.37 -2.64
C GLY A 57 -20.63 -21.67 -1.82
N ASP A 58 -21.49 -22.50 -2.38
CA ASP A 58 -22.71 -22.96 -1.73
C ASP A 58 -22.41 -24.05 -0.70
N ILE A 59 -22.88 -23.86 0.52
CA ILE A 59 -22.67 -24.77 1.65
C ILE A 59 -24.04 -25.36 2.01
N PRO A 60 -24.27 -26.66 1.73
CA PRO A 60 -25.57 -27.25 2.07
C PRO A 60 -25.78 -27.28 3.59
N ALA A 61 -26.92 -26.74 4.06
CA ALA A 61 -27.23 -26.70 5.48
C ALA A 61 -27.23 -28.10 6.13
N THR A 62 -27.56 -29.15 5.35
CA THR A 62 -27.52 -30.54 5.78
C THR A 62 -26.16 -31.09 6.12
N THR A 63 -25.09 -30.40 5.68
CA THR A 63 -23.70 -30.79 5.99
C THR A 63 -23.18 -30.18 7.29
N LEU A 64 -23.92 -29.21 7.86
CA LEU A 64 -23.52 -28.54 9.09
C LEU A 64 -23.79 -29.45 10.31
N PRO A 65 -22.79 -29.69 11.16
CA PRO A 65 -22.99 -30.44 12.39
C PRO A 65 -23.90 -29.64 13.36
N ARG A 66 -24.75 -30.35 14.01
CA ARG A 66 -25.74 -29.74 14.90
C ARG A 66 -25.12 -28.97 16.04
N THR A 67 -24.07 -29.51 16.66
CA THR A 67 -23.40 -28.93 17.84
C THR A 67 -21.94 -28.58 17.64
N GLY A 68 -21.39 -28.81 16.45
CA GLY A 68 -20.00 -28.49 16.09
C GLY A 68 -19.89 -27.30 15.14
N TYR A 69 -18.71 -26.67 15.09
CA TYR A 69 -18.39 -25.64 14.13
C TYR A 69 -17.90 -26.27 12.82
N THR A 70 -18.28 -25.68 11.68
CA THR A 70 -17.90 -26.22 10.37
C THR A 70 -16.69 -25.48 9.85
N ASP A 71 -15.62 -26.20 9.62
CA ASP A 71 -14.43 -25.68 8.92
C ASP A 71 -14.71 -25.57 7.42
N LEU A 72 -14.64 -24.36 6.86
CA LEU A 72 -14.76 -24.14 5.42
C LEU A 72 -13.40 -24.22 4.71
N GLY A 73 -12.35 -24.46 5.47
CA GLY A 73 -10.99 -24.47 4.98
C GLY A 73 -10.45 -23.09 4.63
N THR A 74 -9.39 -23.07 3.86
CA THR A 74 -8.66 -21.87 3.53
C THR A 74 -8.82 -21.45 2.08
N ARG A 75 -8.79 -20.15 1.82
CA ARG A 75 -8.74 -19.57 0.48
C ARG A 75 -7.57 -18.58 0.39
N PRO A 76 -6.69 -18.75 -0.60
CA PRO A 76 -5.61 -17.80 -0.83
C PRO A 76 -6.13 -16.54 -1.52
N THR A 77 -5.55 -15.41 -1.19
CA THR A 77 -5.67 -14.13 -1.89
C THR A 77 -4.36 -13.37 -1.77
N ALA A 78 -4.24 -12.20 -2.35
CA ALA A 78 -3.06 -11.36 -2.19
C ALA A 78 -3.41 -9.88 -2.30
N LEU A 79 -2.76 -9.07 -1.50
CA LEU A 79 -2.76 -7.62 -1.65
C LEU A 79 -1.51 -7.19 -2.40
N LYS A 80 -1.72 -6.58 -3.56
CA LYS A 80 -0.67 -5.91 -4.35
C LYS A 80 -0.74 -4.42 -4.09
N VAL A 81 0.39 -3.80 -3.81
CA VAL A 81 0.52 -2.36 -3.65
C VAL A 81 1.47 -1.83 -4.71
N GLN A 82 1.01 -0.87 -5.50
CA GLN A 82 1.79 -0.23 -6.55
C GLN A 82 2.01 1.25 -6.24
N CYS A 83 3.26 1.67 -6.22
CA CYS A 83 3.68 3.04 -5.93
C CYS A 83 4.38 3.67 -7.14
N PRO A 84 4.15 4.95 -7.45
CA PRO A 84 4.82 5.65 -8.55
C PRO A 84 6.33 5.82 -8.31
N LEU A 85 6.72 5.92 -7.04
CA LEU A 85 8.11 6.03 -6.59
C LEU A 85 8.39 4.98 -5.51
N PRO A 86 9.67 4.57 -5.31
CA PRO A 86 9.99 3.69 -4.21
C PRO A 86 9.55 4.29 -2.88
N THR A 87 8.68 3.59 -2.16
CA THR A 87 8.01 4.08 -0.94
C THR A 87 8.05 2.98 0.12
N THR A 88 8.11 3.35 1.39
CA THR A 88 7.82 2.46 2.50
C THR A 88 6.32 2.47 2.76
N THR A 89 5.70 1.30 2.81
CA THR A 89 4.27 1.16 3.12
C THR A 89 4.06 0.05 4.14
N ALA A 90 3.03 0.21 4.93
CA ALA A 90 2.47 -0.80 5.80
C ALA A 90 0.97 -0.93 5.53
N ILE A 91 0.37 -1.99 6.02
CA ILE A 91 -1.07 -2.25 5.89
C ILE A 91 -1.70 -2.33 7.28
N ARG A 92 -2.92 -1.83 7.39
CA ARG A 92 -3.84 -2.09 8.49
C ARG A 92 -5.08 -2.78 7.95
N ILE A 93 -5.76 -3.53 8.80
CA ILE A 93 -7.01 -4.17 8.43
C ILE A 93 -8.05 -3.90 9.51
N THR A 94 -9.27 -3.57 9.10
CA THR A 94 -10.40 -3.35 9.99
C THR A 94 -11.54 -4.27 9.61
N ASP A 95 -12.12 -4.95 10.59
CA ASP A 95 -13.30 -5.77 10.41
C ASP A 95 -14.55 -4.88 10.38
N GLU A 96 -15.25 -4.83 9.25
CA GLU A 96 -16.48 -4.04 9.09
C GLU A 96 -17.70 -4.71 9.79
N HIS A 97 -17.57 -5.98 10.17
CA HIS A 97 -18.58 -6.74 10.90
C HIS A 97 -18.15 -7.10 12.33
N ALA A 98 -17.28 -6.28 12.91
CA ALA A 98 -16.82 -6.47 14.29
C ALA A 98 -17.99 -6.64 15.27
N GLY A 99 -17.85 -7.58 16.20
CA GLY A 99 -18.91 -7.93 17.16
C GLY A 99 -19.93 -8.94 16.62
N THR A 100 -19.79 -9.42 15.38
CA THR A 100 -20.62 -10.51 14.85
C THR A 100 -19.90 -11.85 14.80
N GLN A 101 -18.58 -11.86 15.04
CA GLN A 101 -17.78 -13.08 15.08
C GLN A 101 -18.25 -14.04 16.15
N VAL A 102 -18.20 -15.31 15.84
CA VAL A 102 -18.49 -16.40 16.79
C VAL A 102 -17.16 -16.80 17.43
N ASP A 103 -16.90 -16.30 18.64
CA ASP A 103 -15.63 -16.52 19.33
C ASP A 103 -15.29 -18.00 19.52
N ALA A 104 -16.30 -18.84 19.74
CA ALA A 104 -16.09 -20.27 19.93
C ALA A 104 -15.64 -21.01 18.65
N ALA A 105 -15.78 -20.39 17.44
CA ALA A 105 -15.26 -20.93 16.19
C ALA A 105 -13.72 -20.99 16.17
N ARG A 106 -13.04 -20.33 17.12
CA ARG A 106 -11.58 -20.52 17.31
C ARG A 106 -11.17 -21.95 17.60
N ALA A 107 -12.07 -22.79 18.07
CA ALA A 107 -11.82 -24.22 18.23
C ALA A 107 -11.37 -24.88 16.90
N VAL A 108 -11.81 -24.31 15.77
CA VAL A 108 -11.48 -24.77 14.42
C VAL A 108 -10.43 -23.86 13.77
N LEU A 109 -10.57 -22.54 13.92
CA LEU A 109 -9.72 -21.55 13.28
C LEU A 109 -8.33 -21.43 13.92
N GLY A 110 -8.23 -21.74 15.24
CA GLY A 110 -6.99 -21.68 16.01
C GLY A 110 -7.27 -21.28 17.46
N SER A 111 -7.03 -22.19 18.39
CA SER A 111 -7.40 -22.05 19.80
C SER A 111 -6.67 -20.91 20.54
N THR A 112 -5.54 -20.45 20.03
CA THR A 112 -4.71 -19.38 20.63
C THR A 112 -4.99 -18.00 20.05
N LEU A 113 -5.95 -17.88 19.11
CA LEU A 113 -6.28 -16.60 18.48
C LEU A 113 -6.89 -15.63 19.50
N ALA A 114 -6.46 -14.37 19.43
CA ALA A 114 -7.14 -13.28 20.13
C ALA A 114 -8.49 -12.99 19.47
N THR A 115 -9.44 -12.42 20.22
CA THR A 115 -10.75 -12.03 19.67
C THR A 115 -10.61 -11.03 18.51
N SER A 116 -9.65 -10.10 18.58
CA SER A 116 -9.37 -9.15 17.52
C SER A 116 -8.80 -9.76 16.23
N GLN A 117 -8.38 -11.03 16.27
CA GLN A 117 -7.93 -11.79 15.09
C GLN A 117 -9.05 -12.63 14.46
N LEU A 118 -10.24 -12.61 15.06
CA LEU A 118 -11.45 -13.21 14.53
C LEU A 118 -12.33 -12.13 13.91
N PHE A 119 -12.61 -12.26 12.63
CA PHE A 119 -13.46 -11.37 11.85
C PHE A 119 -14.86 -11.94 11.75
N GLY A 120 -15.88 -11.08 11.74
CA GLY A 120 -17.28 -11.49 11.70
C GLY A 120 -17.77 -11.87 10.31
N LEU A 121 -18.60 -12.90 10.23
CA LEU A 121 -19.35 -13.29 9.02
C LEU A 121 -20.78 -12.74 8.97
N GLY A 122 -21.07 -11.73 9.80
CA GLY A 122 -22.42 -11.16 9.91
C GLY A 122 -23.33 -11.94 10.84
N ARG A 123 -24.62 -11.60 10.83
CA ARG A 123 -25.65 -12.23 11.67
C ARG A 123 -26.83 -12.75 10.84
N ALA A 124 -27.42 -13.85 11.29
CA ALA A 124 -28.67 -14.37 10.82
C ALA A 124 -29.63 -14.45 12.01
N GLU A 125 -30.77 -13.71 11.97
CA GLU A 125 -31.76 -13.64 13.06
C GLU A 125 -31.15 -13.36 14.45
N GLY A 126 -30.14 -12.49 14.48
CA GLY A 126 -29.44 -12.12 15.71
C GLY A 126 -28.28 -13.04 16.12
N ALA A 127 -28.18 -14.26 15.57
CA ALA A 127 -27.06 -15.16 15.81
C ALA A 127 -25.89 -14.85 14.86
N GLY A 128 -24.65 -14.91 15.35
CA GLY A 128 -23.47 -14.82 14.50
C GLY A 128 -23.40 -16.01 13.54
N VAL A 129 -23.14 -15.74 12.26
CA VAL A 129 -23.07 -16.79 11.22
C VAL A 129 -21.80 -17.63 11.36
N GLY A 130 -20.72 -17.03 11.80
CA GLY A 130 -19.43 -17.68 11.97
C GLY A 130 -18.32 -16.67 12.22
N ALA A 131 -17.10 -17.09 11.93
CA ALA A 131 -15.93 -16.21 11.97
C ALA A 131 -14.93 -16.60 10.89
N TYR A 132 -14.06 -15.66 10.55
CA TYR A 132 -12.90 -15.94 9.70
C TYR A 132 -11.65 -15.28 10.25
N THR A 133 -10.52 -15.74 9.78
CA THR A 133 -9.22 -15.15 10.06
C THR A 133 -8.53 -14.75 8.77
N VAL A 134 -7.70 -13.72 8.83
CA VAL A 134 -6.81 -13.33 7.74
C VAL A 134 -5.39 -13.44 8.25
N ARG A 135 -4.56 -14.21 7.58
CA ARG A 135 -3.14 -14.33 7.93
C ARG A 135 -2.25 -13.91 6.78
N LEU A 136 -1.12 -13.30 7.10
CA LEU A 136 -0.04 -13.08 6.15
C LEU A 136 0.70 -14.39 5.91
N THR A 137 0.84 -14.74 4.63
CA THR A 137 1.67 -15.86 4.21
C THR A 137 3.03 -15.31 3.85
N THR A 138 4.07 -15.77 4.52
CA THR A 138 5.44 -15.37 4.20
C THR A 138 6.02 -16.25 3.09
N PRO A 139 6.93 -15.72 2.26
CA PRO A 139 7.46 -14.36 2.26
C PRO A 139 6.59 -13.38 1.46
N ALA A 140 6.38 -12.18 2.00
CA ALA A 140 5.94 -11.06 1.18
C ALA A 140 7.09 -10.61 0.26
N THR A 141 6.78 -10.00 -0.88
CA THR A 141 7.82 -9.52 -1.81
C THR A 141 7.77 -8.01 -1.98
N VAL A 142 8.95 -7.40 -2.19
CA VAL A 142 9.11 -6.00 -2.56
C VAL A 142 9.98 -5.95 -3.82
N ASP A 143 9.44 -5.38 -4.89
CA ASP A 143 10.05 -5.36 -6.23
C ASP A 143 10.51 -6.76 -6.68
N GLY A 144 9.68 -7.78 -6.43
CA GLY A 144 9.94 -9.17 -6.76
C GLY A 144 10.95 -9.89 -5.84
N LYS A 145 11.51 -9.20 -4.83
CA LYS A 145 12.44 -9.81 -3.86
C LYS A 145 11.71 -10.20 -2.59
N ALA A 146 11.82 -11.46 -2.19
CA ALA A 146 11.25 -11.95 -0.94
C ALA A 146 11.83 -11.23 0.27
N GLN A 147 10.96 -10.82 1.19
CA GLN A 147 11.34 -10.17 2.44
C GLN A 147 11.32 -11.22 3.56
N PRO A 148 12.44 -11.36 4.29
CA PRO A 148 12.56 -12.47 5.23
C PRO A 148 11.63 -12.36 6.44
N GLN A 149 11.09 -11.17 6.73
CA GLN A 149 10.31 -10.92 7.94
C GLN A 149 9.05 -10.10 7.64
N THR A 150 8.00 -10.41 8.39
CA THR A 150 6.88 -9.49 8.60
C THR A 150 7.18 -8.66 9.84
N LEU A 151 7.01 -7.36 9.71
CA LEU A 151 7.13 -6.42 10.81
C LEU A 151 5.74 -6.02 11.28
N VAL A 152 5.59 -5.81 12.58
CA VAL A 152 4.35 -5.37 13.22
C VAL A 152 4.60 -4.14 14.05
N SER A 153 3.65 -3.23 14.07
CA SER A 153 3.69 -2.00 14.85
C SER A 153 2.32 -1.63 15.40
N PRO A 154 2.17 -1.35 16.68
CA PRO A 154 0.92 -0.88 17.27
C PRO A 154 0.67 0.62 17.03
N ASP A 155 1.69 1.38 16.68
CA ASP A 155 1.63 2.84 16.57
C ASP A 155 2.05 3.38 15.17
N GLY A 156 2.51 2.47 14.29
CA GLY A 156 3.04 2.83 12.98
C GLY A 156 4.43 3.48 13.01
N LYS A 157 5.07 3.59 14.17
CA LYS A 157 6.38 4.24 14.38
C LYS A 157 7.45 3.27 14.84
N GLN A 158 7.14 2.44 15.82
CA GLN A 158 8.05 1.43 16.33
C GLN A 158 7.71 0.07 15.74
N TRP A 159 8.69 -0.56 15.12
CA TRP A 159 8.51 -1.82 14.38
C TRP A 159 9.28 -2.94 15.04
N ALA A 160 8.61 -4.07 15.21
CA ALA A 160 9.20 -5.30 15.70
C ALA A 160 8.98 -6.43 14.71
N THR A 161 9.86 -7.42 14.70
CA THR A 161 9.64 -8.63 13.90
C THR A 161 8.52 -9.46 14.51
N ALA A 162 7.50 -9.75 13.72
CA ALA A 162 6.44 -10.67 14.10
C ALA A 162 6.99 -12.09 14.23
N GLN A 163 6.51 -12.82 15.22
CA GLN A 163 6.94 -14.21 15.49
C GLN A 163 5.86 -15.21 15.05
N GLY A 164 6.27 -16.31 14.46
CA GLY A 164 5.38 -17.39 14.07
C GLY A 164 4.41 -17.01 12.95
N THR A 165 3.22 -17.60 12.99
CA THR A 165 2.13 -17.28 12.03
C THR A 165 1.52 -15.93 12.34
N VAL A 166 1.51 -15.03 11.35
CA VAL A 166 1.01 -13.66 11.53
C VAL A 166 -0.46 -13.59 11.12
N TYR A 167 -1.34 -13.64 12.11
CA TYR A 167 -2.75 -13.32 11.95
C TYR A 167 -2.95 -11.81 12.06
N LEU A 168 -3.71 -11.25 11.13
CA LEU A 168 -4.00 -9.83 11.14
C LEU A 168 -5.04 -9.50 12.22
N ASP A 169 -4.88 -8.35 12.84
CA ASP A 169 -5.76 -7.82 13.88
C ASP A 169 -6.82 -6.93 13.23
N GLY A 170 -8.08 -7.37 13.29
CA GLY A 170 -9.23 -6.69 12.68
C GLY A 170 -9.69 -5.43 13.40
N SER A 171 -9.05 -5.03 14.49
CA SER A 171 -9.38 -3.78 15.19
C SER A 171 -8.84 -2.53 14.50
N GLY A 172 -7.96 -2.68 13.48
CA GLY A 172 -7.26 -1.56 12.84
C GLY A 172 -6.14 -0.96 13.70
N ALA A 173 -5.88 -1.50 14.90
CA ALA A 173 -4.86 -0.96 15.79
C ALA A 173 -3.43 -1.26 15.34
N GLN A 174 -3.23 -2.43 14.72
CA GLN A 174 -1.89 -2.86 14.32
C GLN A 174 -1.61 -2.61 12.84
N ALA A 175 -0.39 -2.21 12.54
CA ALA A 175 0.14 -2.08 11.20
C ALA A 175 1.15 -3.20 10.90
N TYR A 176 1.15 -3.69 9.67
CA TYR A 176 2.02 -4.79 9.21
C TYR A 176 2.80 -4.35 7.99
N ALA A 177 4.07 -4.70 7.92
CA ALA A 177 4.95 -4.37 6.81
C ALA A 177 5.88 -5.54 6.47
N ALA A 178 6.35 -5.56 5.24
CA ALA A 178 7.44 -6.43 4.81
C ALA A 178 8.79 -5.77 5.09
N GLY A 179 9.77 -6.52 5.59
CA GLY A 179 11.06 -5.93 5.89
C GLY A 179 12.08 -6.89 6.51
N GLN A 180 13.08 -6.31 7.14
CA GLN A 180 14.15 -7.03 7.83
C GLN A 180 14.71 -6.21 8.99
N ARG A 181 15.00 -6.86 10.11
CA ARG A 181 15.67 -6.22 11.28
C ARG A 181 14.96 -4.94 11.73
N ALA A 182 13.65 -4.99 11.84
CA ALA A 182 12.79 -3.85 12.18
C ALA A 182 12.82 -2.67 11.17
N ALA A 183 13.47 -2.81 10.02
CA ALA A 183 13.46 -1.85 8.94
C ALA A 183 12.47 -2.27 7.84
N ILE A 184 11.52 -1.40 7.52
CA ILE A 184 10.53 -1.64 6.47
C ILE A 184 11.23 -1.58 5.12
N ALA A 185 10.94 -2.54 4.26
CA ALA A 185 11.44 -2.55 2.90
C ALA A 185 10.80 -1.44 2.08
N ARG A 186 11.62 -0.81 1.23
CA ARG A 186 11.21 0.26 0.34
C ARG A 186 11.21 -0.22 -1.09
N GLY A 187 10.11 0.01 -1.81
CA GLY A 187 9.99 -0.39 -3.21
C GLY A 187 8.82 0.27 -3.92
N LYS A 188 8.63 -0.08 -5.18
CA LYS A 188 7.51 0.37 -6.01
C LYS A 188 6.37 -0.63 -6.04
N THR A 189 6.67 -1.91 -5.88
CA THR A 189 5.65 -2.96 -5.90
C THR A 189 5.82 -3.85 -4.69
N MET A 190 4.79 -3.93 -3.86
CA MET A 190 4.73 -4.86 -2.73
C MET A 190 3.64 -5.88 -3.00
N LEU A 191 3.91 -7.14 -2.67
CA LEU A 191 2.93 -8.21 -2.72
C LEU A 191 2.88 -8.88 -1.37
N TYR A 192 1.72 -8.85 -0.76
CA TYR A 192 1.41 -9.51 0.51
C TYR A 192 0.49 -10.71 0.25
N PRO A 193 1.03 -11.92 0.20
CA PRO A 193 0.19 -13.12 0.12
C PRO A 193 -0.64 -13.26 1.38
N LEU A 194 -1.94 -13.45 1.23
CA LEU A 194 -2.90 -13.58 2.31
C LEU A 194 -3.60 -14.94 2.23
N THR A 195 -4.02 -15.44 3.36
CA THR A 195 -4.89 -16.62 3.45
C THR A 195 -6.06 -16.28 4.34
N VAL A 196 -7.26 -16.48 3.83
CA VAL A 196 -8.50 -16.40 4.59
C VAL A 196 -8.91 -17.80 5.01
N HIS A 197 -9.20 -18.02 6.29
CA HIS A 197 -9.72 -19.25 6.84
C HIS A 197 -11.04 -18.96 7.54
N ALA A 198 -12.10 -19.64 7.16
CA ALA A 198 -13.45 -19.38 7.67
C ALA A 198 -14.04 -20.61 8.34
N ALA A 199 -14.87 -20.38 9.35
CA ALA A 199 -15.66 -21.40 10.04
C ALA A 199 -17.06 -20.90 10.33
N LEU A 200 -18.05 -21.77 10.16
CA LEU A 200 -19.46 -21.49 10.45
C LEU A 200 -19.83 -21.89 11.87
N ASN A 201 -20.84 -21.21 12.35
CA ASN A 201 -21.50 -21.56 13.59
C ASN A 201 -22.22 -22.91 13.47
N ARG A 202 -22.60 -23.47 14.60
CA ARG A 202 -23.36 -24.73 14.71
C ARG A 202 -24.72 -24.60 14.04
N ALA A 203 -25.22 -25.69 13.46
CA ALA A 203 -26.52 -25.69 12.80
C ALA A 203 -27.67 -25.35 13.75
N ASP A 204 -27.58 -25.74 15.03
CA ASP A 204 -28.63 -25.45 16.02
C ASP A 204 -28.69 -23.97 16.44
N ALA A 205 -27.69 -23.20 16.12
CA ALA A 205 -27.62 -21.75 16.37
C ALA A 205 -28.03 -20.89 15.16
N LEU A 206 -28.26 -21.52 14.00
CA LEU A 206 -28.57 -20.84 12.74
C LEU A 206 -29.97 -21.18 12.24
N PRO A 207 -30.70 -20.24 11.57
CA PRO A 207 -31.92 -20.56 10.87
C PRO A 207 -31.73 -21.68 9.85
N GLN A 208 -32.61 -22.66 9.81
CA GLN A 208 -32.52 -23.82 8.92
C GLN A 208 -33.45 -23.75 7.71
N ASP A 209 -34.37 -22.78 7.71
CA ASP A 209 -35.43 -22.61 6.73
C ASP A 209 -35.16 -21.50 5.72
N LYS A 210 -33.98 -20.87 5.78
CA LYS A 210 -33.60 -19.71 4.96
C LYS A 210 -32.20 -19.83 4.38
N VAL A 211 -32.01 -19.12 3.29
CA VAL A 211 -30.65 -18.90 2.76
C VAL A 211 -29.94 -17.90 3.65
N ILE A 212 -28.75 -18.25 4.12
CA ILE A 212 -27.89 -17.41 4.92
C ILE A 212 -26.67 -17.02 4.09
N GLY A 213 -26.50 -15.73 3.83
CA GLY A 213 -25.29 -15.22 3.17
C GLY A 213 -24.13 -15.08 4.15
N LEU A 214 -22.93 -15.41 3.71
CA LEU A 214 -21.72 -15.04 4.43
C LEU A 214 -21.40 -13.56 4.11
N ALA A 215 -21.48 -12.70 5.10
CA ALA A 215 -21.36 -11.25 4.93
C ALA A 215 -20.05 -10.70 5.53
N GLY A 216 -18.97 -11.50 5.50
CA GLY A 216 -17.67 -11.05 5.98
C GLY A 216 -17.12 -9.92 5.09
N GLN A 217 -16.66 -8.82 5.72
CA GLN A 217 -16.05 -7.70 5.03
C GLN A 217 -14.93 -7.12 5.89
N ALA A 218 -13.80 -6.83 5.27
CA ALA A 218 -12.70 -6.15 5.93
C ALA A 218 -12.07 -5.10 5.00
N THR A 219 -11.72 -3.96 5.57
CA THR A 219 -11.04 -2.88 4.85
C THR A 219 -9.55 -2.95 5.12
N LEU A 220 -8.74 -2.98 4.05
CA LEU A 220 -7.29 -2.87 4.12
C LEU A 220 -6.86 -1.45 3.76
N GLU A 221 -6.16 -0.80 4.68
CA GLU A 221 -5.66 0.56 4.52
C GLU A 221 -4.14 0.57 4.37
N LEU A 222 -3.63 1.48 3.52
CA LEU A 222 -2.20 1.75 3.44
C LEU A 222 -1.79 2.79 4.48
N VAL A 223 -0.74 2.47 5.21
CA VAL A 223 -0.08 3.37 6.16
C VAL A 223 1.29 3.75 5.60
N TYR A 224 1.64 5.01 5.72
CA TYR A 224 2.95 5.55 5.32
C TYR A 224 3.72 5.89 6.61
N PRO A 225 4.61 5.00 7.04
CA PRO A 225 5.42 5.19 8.25
C PRO A 225 6.46 6.29 8.12
#